data_48610a2bb6d38c0865477a5a5b0e8bad
#
_entry.id   48610a2bb6d38c0865477a5a5b0e8bad
#
_cell.length_a   1.000
_cell.length_b   1.000
_cell.length_c   1.000
_cell.angle_alpha   90.00
_cell.angle_beta   90.00
_cell.angle_gamma   90.00
#
_symmetry.space_group_name_H-M   'P 1'
#
loop_
_entity.id
_entity.type
_entity.pdbx_description
1 polymer ?
#
loop_
_entity_poly.entity_id
_entity_poly.type
_entity_poly.pdbx_seq_one_letter_code
_entity_poly.pdbx_strand_id
1 'polypeptide(L)'
;MGPREQALAGLASLRTATPPLDSFVVAASEQPSLQPRRAADLLGRVEKNIHRVIVGKDRVVRLALAGLVAGGHVLLQDLPGTGKTMLARALATSVGGTFRRIQCTPDLLPSDITGSSIFNQKDLTFQFVPGPIFANIVLADEVNRATPRTQSALLEAMGEGQVTVEGTTRSLDKPFFVVATQNPTEFHGTYPLPESQLDRFVLAAEMGPPTDAEALEVLARREHGDPIAELTAVIDVTEVIELQEACLRVVAAPAIRTYLVALLQAIRAREDVLLPASMRSGVYLQRAAQAWALFEGRDFVLPDDIKLLATPVLAHRLGMRGRGRASEMLTEVVSALPIPPLRQH
;
A
#
# COMPACT_ATOMS: atom_id res chain seq x y z
N MET A 1 -28.69 -53.71 25.57
CA MET A 1 -28.10 -52.39 25.29
C MET A 1 -27.26 -52.51 24.02
N GLY A 2 -27.73 -51.92 22.97
CA GLY A 2 -27.08 -51.99 21.65
C GLY A 2 -26.06 -50.89 21.40
N PRO A 3 -25.21 -51.04 20.40
CA PRO A 3 -24.11 -50.11 20.14
C PRO A 3 -24.52 -48.63 19.95
N ARG A 4 -25.81 -48.34 19.72
CA ARG A 4 -26.37 -46.97 19.61
C ARG A 4 -26.58 -46.29 20.95
N GLU A 5 -26.77 -47.00 22.02
CA GLU A 5 -26.96 -46.39 23.37
C GLU A 5 -25.63 -46.00 24.01
N GLN A 6 -24.53 -46.67 23.66
CA GLN A 6 -23.19 -46.32 24.12
C GLN A 6 -22.66 -45.08 23.39
N ALA A 7 -23.06 -44.81 22.15
CA ALA A 7 -22.66 -43.63 21.41
C ALA A 7 -23.32 -42.33 21.93
N LEU A 8 -24.54 -42.45 22.48
CA LEU A 8 -25.27 -41.28 23.05
C LEU A 8 -24.82 -40.94 24.47
N ALA A 9 -24.29 -41.88 25.23
CA ALA A 9 -23.72 -41.61 26.55
C ALA A 9 -22.38 -40.90 26.51
N GLY A 10 -21.60 -41.05 25.42
CA GLY A 10 -20.30 -40.35 25.21
C GLY A 10 -20.45 -38.88 24.83
N LEU A 11 -21.60 -38.45 24.29
CA LEU A 11 -21.83 -37.05 23.88
C LEU A 11 -22.37 -36.16 25.03
N ALA A 12 -22.77 -36.73 26.13
CA ALA A 12 -23.30 -35.96 27.28
C ALA A 12 -22.20 -35.43 28.24
N SER A 13 -20.95 -35.88 28.08
CA SER A 13 -19.84 -35.44 28.96
C SER A 13 -18.97 -34.30 28.38
N LEU A 14 -19.26 -33.84 27.17
CA LEU A 14 -18.58 -32.65 26.56
C LEU A 14 -19.42 -31.37 26.80
N ARG A 15 -19.84 -31.13 28.03
CA ARG A 15 -20.12 -29.76 28.45
C ARG A 15 -18.80 -29.07 28.69
N THR A 16 -18.18 -28.59 27.63
CA THR A 16 -17.11 -27.62 27.72
C THR A 16 -17.66 -26.38 28.38
N ALA A 17 -17.19 -26.08 29.58
CA ALA A 17 -17.38 -24.81 30.23
C ALA A 17 -16.95 -23.71 29.27
N THR A 18 -17.90 -22.94 28.78
CA THR A 18 -17.62 -21.70 28.05
C THR A 18 -16.88 -20.79 29.03
N PRO A 19 -15.64 -20.39 28.80
CA PRO A 19 -14.97 -19.45 29.68
C PRO A 19 -15.79 -18.15 29.72
N PRO A 20 -15.87 -17.47 30.88
CA PRO A 20 -16.59 -16.22 30.99
C PRO A 20 -16.04 -15.21 29.99
N LEU A 21 -16.94 -14.42 29.38
CA LEU A 21 -16.62 -13.40 28.37
C LEU A 21 -15.57 -12.38 28.84
N ASP A 22 -15.36 -12.25 30.13
CA ASP A 22 -14.39 -11.36 30.74
C ASP A 22 -12.91 -11.85 30.62
N SER A 23 -12.69 -13.10 30.17
CA SER A 23 -11.32 -13.63 30.00
C SER A 23 -10.69 -13.25 28.64
N PHE A 24 -11.40 -12.55 27.77
CA PHE A 24 -10.88 -12.01 26.48
C PHE A 24 -10.53 -10.52 26.53
N VAL A 25 -10.49 -9.93 27.71
CA VAL A 25 -9.82 -8.64 27.86
C VAL A 25 -8.32 -8.89 27.73
N VAL A 26 -7.84 -8.92 26.49
CA VAL A 26 -6.43 -8.73 26.19
C VAL A 26 -6.08 -7.38 26.81
N ALA A 27 -5.28 -7.39 27.87
CA ALA A 27 -4.71 -6.18 28.43
C ALA A 27 -4.02 -5.47 27.26
N ALA A 28 -4.66 -4.44 26.72
CA ALA A 28 -4.04 -3.52 25.82
C ALA A 28 -2.86 -2.94 26.60
N SER A 29 -1.64 -3.29 26.20
CA SER A 29 -0.46 -2.64 26.74
C SER A 29 -0.66 -1.14 26.50
N GLU A 30 -0.80 -0.38 27.57
CA GLU A 30 -0.90 1.08 27.57
C GLU A 30 0.47 1.68 27.16
N GLN A 31 0.91 1.39 25.95
CA GLN A 31 1.90 2.26 25.31
C GLN A 31 1.20 3.56 24.95
N PRO A 32 1.74 4.73 25.31
CA PRO A 32 1.10 6.00 25.00
C PRO A 32 0.91 6.08 23.48
N SER A 33 -0.35 6.06 23.04
CA SER A 33 -0.69 6.09 21.62
C SER A 33 -0.14 7.35 20.97
N LEU A 34 0.51 7.20 19.80
CA LEU A 34 1.05 8.32 19.04
C LEU A 34 -0.06 9.35 18.79
N GLN A 35 0.12 10.56 19.32
CA GLN A 35 -0.84 11.65 19.19
C GLN A 35 -0.87 12.16 17.74
N PRO A 36 -2.04 12.57 17.18
CA PRO A 36 -2.17 13.01 15.78
C PRO A 36 -1.22 14.15 15.41
N ARG A 37 -1.01 15.13 16.29
CA ARG A 37 -0.04 16.22 16.06
C ARG A 37 1.38 15.70 15.93
N ARG A 38 1.80 14.76 16.78
CA ARG A 38 3.13 14.14 16.68
C ARG A 38 3.26 13.31 15.41
N ALA A 39 2.21 12.61 15.00
CA ALA A 39 2.18 11.89 13.72
C ALA A 39 2.38 12.85 12.54
N ALA A 40 1.68 13.99 12.52
CA ALA A 40 1.86 15.02 11.50
C ALA A 40 3.29 15.58 11.49
N ASP A 41 3.90 15.81 12.64
CA ASP A 41 5.29 16.29 12.74
C ASP A 41 6.29 15.27 12.17
N LEU A 42 6.12 13.97 12.50
CA LEU A 42 6.96 12.89 11.95
C LEU A 42 6.81 12.82 10.42
N LEU A 43 5.58 12.82 9.92
CA LEU A 43 5.29 12.79 8.49
C LEU A 43 5.83 14.03 7.76
N GLY A 44 5.69 15.21 8.34
CA GLY A 44 6.27 16.46 7.81
C GLY A 44 7.80 16.43 7.74
N ARG A 45 8.46 15.80 8.72
CA ARG A 45 9.93 15.59 8.69
C ARG A 45 10.33 14.69 7.55
N VAL A 46 9.61 13.57 7.35
CA VAL A 46 9.86 12.63 6.25
C VAL A 46 9.62 13.30 4.90
N GLU A 47 8.48 13.98 4.73
CA GLU A 47 8.14 14.73 3.51
C GLU A 47 9.24 15.73 3.16
N LYS A 48 9.63 16.58 4.12
CA LYS A 48 10.69 17.57 3.94
C LYS A 48 12.03 16.93 3.59
N ASN A 49 12.36 15.79 4.16
CA ASN A 49 13.59 15.07 3.86
C ASN A 49 13.60 14.52 2.43
N ILE A 50 12.46 13.94 1.99
CA ILE A 50 12.29 13.46 0.60
C ILE A 50 12.45 14.62 -0.39
N HIS A 51 11.93 15.81 -0.10
CA HIS A 51 12.04 16.99 -0.95
C HIS A 51 13.48 17.54 -1.10
N ARG A 52 14.43 17.09 -0.29
CA ARG A 52 15.86 17.36 -0.55
C ARG A 52 16.35 16.65 -1.82
N VAL A 53 15.67 15.56 -2.23
CA VAL A 53 16.01 14.76 -3.41
C VAL A 53 15.00 14.93 -4.53
N ILE A 54 13.70 14.94 -4.18
CA ILE A 54 12.60 15.06 -5.13
C ILE A 54 12.19 16.52 -5.20
N VAL A 55 12.34 17.11 -6.37
CA VAL A 55 11.95 18.51 -6.66
C VAL A 55 10.48 18.53 -7.07
N GLY A 56 9.69 19.38 -6.43
CA GLY A 56 8.25 19.44 -6.65
C GLY A 56 7.56 18.11 -6.26
N LYS A 57 6.50 17.76 -6.95
CA LYS A 57 5.78 16.47 -6.78
C LYS A 57 5.19 16.26 -5.39
N ASP A 58 4.87 17.33 -4.67
CA ASP A 58 4.36 17.30 -3.28
C ASP A 58 3.21 16.32 -3.12
N ARG A 59 2.25 16.36 -4.06
CA ARG A 59 1.10 15.46 -4.04
C ARG A 59 1.50 13.99 -4.10
N VAL A 60 2.46 13.63 -4.97
CA VAL A 60 2.87 12.22 -5.15
C VAL A 60 3.67 11.74 -3.96
N VAL A 61 4.53 12.60 -3.39
CA VAL A 61 5.27 12.30 -2.16
C VAL A 61 4.29 12.01 -1.02
N ARG A 62 3.28 12.87 -0.81
CA ARG A 62 2.25 12.66 0.20
C ARG A 62 1.41 11.41 -0.04
N LEU A 63 1.04 11.12 -1.30
CA LEU A 63 0.32 9.90 -1.64
C LEU A 63 1.16 8.64 -1.36
N ALA A 64 2.45 8.65 -1.69
CA ALA A 64 3.34 7.53 -1.38
C ALA A 64 3.45 7.29 0.13
N LEU A 65 3.61 8.37 0.91
CA LEU A 65 3.63 8.30 2.37
C LEU A 65 2.27 7.87 2.94
N ALA A 66 1.15 8.36 2.38
CA ALA A 66 -0.19 7.91 2.79
C ALA A 66 -0.38 6.40 2.52
N GLY A 67 0.16 5.89 1.41
CA GLY A 67 0.18 4.46 1.11
C GLY A 67 0.97 3.64 2.14
N LEU A 68 2.15 4.11 2.53
CA LEU A 68 2.98 3.48 3.56
C LEU A 68 2.26 3.46 4.92
N VAL A 69 1.71 4.61 5.34
CA VAL A 69 1.01 4.76 6.63
C VAL A 69 -0.32 4.00 6.66
N ALA A 70 -1.01 3.89 5.53
CA ALA A 70 -2.20 3.05 5.39
C ALA A 70 -1.90 1.54 5.48
N GLY A 71 -0.62 1.15 5.52
CA GLY A 71 -0.20 -0.25 5.54
C GLY A 71 -0.45 -0.97 4.21
N GLY A 72 -0.46 -0.24 3.10
CA GLY A 72 -0.68 -0.79 1.75
C GLY A 72 0.51 -0.56 0.83
N HIS A 73 0.34 -0.78 -0.48
CA HIS A 73 1.35 -0.65 -1.51
C HIS A 73 0.92 0.37 -2.56
N VAL A 74 1.86 0.94 -3.30
CA VAL A 74 1.61 2.03 -4.25
C VAL A 74 2.04 1.65 -5.66
N LEU A 75 1.20 1.99 -6.64
CA LEU A 75 1.50 1.86 -8.06
C LEU A 75 1.81 3.24 -8.66
N LEU A 76 2.98 3.41 -9.24
CA LEU A 76 3.35 4.62 -9.99
C LEU A 76 3.22 4.33 -11.49
N GLN A 77 2.27 5.02 -12.13
CA GLN A 77 1.99 4.87 -13.55
C GLN A 77 2.60 6.05 -14.31
N ASP A 78 3.76 5.84 -14.93
CA ASP A 78 4.49 6.95 -15.54
C ASP A 78 5.47 6.49 -16.62
N LEU A 79 5.88 7.45 -17.45
CA LEU A 79 6.96 7.28 -18.41
C LEU A 79 8.30 7.01 -17.68
N PRO A 80 9.27 6.38 -18.33
CA PRO A 80 10.64 6.26 -17.81
C PRO A 80 11.26 7.62 -17.50
N GLY A 81 12.15 7.68 -16.50
CA GLY A 81 12.93 8.89 -16.21
C GLY A 81 12.26 9.95 -15.35
N THR A 82 11.03 9.73 -14.84
CA THR A 82 10.29 10.70 -14.00
C THR A 82 10.73 10.74 -12.53
N GLY A 83 11.75 9.96 -12.13
CA GLY A 83 12.25 9.99 -10.74
C GLY A 83 11.66 8.96 -9.78
N LYS A 84 10.89 7.96 -10.27
CA LYS A 84 10.27 6.91 -9.46
C LYS A 84 11.24 6.17 -8.54
N THR A 85 12.41 5.79 -9.09
CA THR A 85 13.47 5.11 -8.32
C THR A 85 14.04 6.03 -7.22
N MET A 86 14.19 7.32 -7.51
CA MET A 86 14.68 8.28 -6.54
C MET A 86 13.68 8.49 -5.40
N LEU A 87 12.39 8.55 -5.71
CA LEU A 87 11.33 8.63 -4.71
C LEU A 87 11.35 7.42 -3.75
N ALA A 88 11.39 6.19 -4.30
CA ALA A 88 11.42 4.99 -3.48
C ALA A 88 12.68 4.89 -2.59
N ARG A 89 13.86 5.27 -3.12
CA ARG A 89 15.10 5.32 -2.36
C ARG A 89 15.08 6.40 -1.28
N ALA A 90 14.62 7.62 -1.62
CA ALA A 90 14.52 8.72 -0.68
C ALA A 90 13.55 8.39 0.47
N LEU A 91 12.43 7.75 0.16
CA LEU A 91 11.47 7.27 1.16
C LEU A 91 12.13 6.24 2.10
N ALA A 92 12.75 5.19 1.55
CA ALA A 92 13.42 4.16 2.34
C ALA A 92 14.49 4.74 3.27
N THR A 93 15.35 5.61 2.74
CA THR A 93 16.40 6.27 3.52
C THR A 93 15.79 7.15 4.61
N SER A 94 14.75 7.91 4.30
CA SER A 94 14.11 8.83 5.26
C SER A 94 13.49 8.12 6.45
N VAL A 95 13.01 6.87 6.27
CA VAL A 95 12.41 6.06 7.33
C VAL A 95 13.37 5.02 7.95
N GLY A 96 14.65 5.09 7.63
CA GLY A 96 15.66 4.15 8.16
C GLY A 96 15.43 2.69 7.75
N GLY A 97 14.64 2.44 6.70
CA GLY A 97 14.30 1.10 6.24
C GLY A 97 15.29 0.56 5.20
N THR A 98 15.38 -0.76 5.12
CA THR A 98 16.14 -1.44 4.07
C THR A 98 15.47 -1.25 2.72
N PHE A 99 16.26 -0.98 1.67
CA PHE A 99 15.80 -0.78 0.29
C PHE A 99 16.32 -1.89 -0.62
N ARG A 100 15.45 -2.42 -1.47
CA ARG A 100 15.81 -3.30 -2.58
C ARG A 100 15.06 -2.90 -3.85
N ARG A 101 15.71 -3.08 -5.00
CA ARG A 101 15.10 -2.88 -6.32
C ARG A 101 15.00 -4.22 -7.02
N ILE A 102 13.84 -4.49 -7.59
CA ILE A 102 13.55 -5.59 -8.49
C ILE A 102 13.28 -4.98 -9.87
N GLN A 103 14.18 -5.19 -10.81
CA GLN A 103 13.96 -4.79 -12.20
C GLN A 103 13.17 -5.92 -12.87
N CYS A 104 11.93 -5.66 -13.20
CA CYS A 104 11.07 -6.65 -13.85
C CYS A 104 11.43 -6.76 -15.33
N THR A 105 11.84 -7.96 -15.73
CA THR A 105 12.17 -8.32 -17.11
C THR A 105 11.42 -9.61 -17.49
N PRO A 106 11.25 -9.92 -18.78
CA PRO A 106 10.54 -11.13 -19.22
C PRO A 106 11.17 -12.45 -18.76
N ASP A 107 12.47 -12.44 -18.49
CA ASP A 107 13.26 -13.60 -18.04
C ASP A 107 13.35 -13.71 -16.51
N LEU A 108 12.89 -12.72 -15.76
CA LEU A 108 12.88 -12.74 -14.29
C LEU A 108 12.04 -13.90 -13.76
N LEU A 109 12.63 -14.73 -12.90
CA LEU A 109 11.96 -15.86 -12.27
C LEU A 109 11.36 -15.47 -10.91
N PRO A 110 10.31 -16.17 -10.42
CA PRO A 110 9.81 -16.00 -9.07
C PRO A 110 10.87 -16.16 -7.98
N SER A 111 11.80 -17.11 -8.15
CA SER A 111 12.92 -17.34 -7.22
C SER A 111 13.90 -16.17 -7.14
N ASP A 112 14.01 -15.36 -8.20
CA ASP A 112 14.86 -14.15 -8.18
C ASP A 112 14.27 -13.06 -7.27
N ILE A 113 12.97 -13.12 -7.04
CA ILE A 113 12.24 -12.23 -6.13
C ILE A 113 12.23 -12.78 -4.70
N THR A 114 11.84 -14.05 -4.54
CA THR A 114 11.59 -14.66 -3.24
C THR A 114 12.81 -15.31 -2.62
N GLY A 115 13.87 -15.50 -3.39
CA GLY A 115 15.03 -16.28 -2.96
C GLY A 115 14.86 -17.78 -3.21
N SER A 116 15.91 -18.52 -2.94
CA SER A 116 15.98 -19.98 -3.15
C SER A 116 16.95 -20.61 -2.18
N SER A 117 16.85 -21.94 -1.99
CA SER A 117 17.83 -22.69 -1.23
C SER A 117 19.01 -23.08 -2.12
N ILE A 118 20.21 -22.79 -1.63
CA ILE A 118 21.48 -23.13 -2.29
C ILE A 118 22.14 -24.25 -1.49
N PHE A 119 22.61 -25.29 -2.18
CA PHE A 119 23.34 -26.37 -1.55
C PHE A 119 24.75 -25.91 -1.16
N ASN A 120 25.03 -25.90 0.15
CA ASN A 120 26.37 -25.63 0.67
C ASN A 120 27.20 -26.91 0.68
N GLN A 121 28.16 -27.01 -0.22
CA GLN A 121 29.03 -28.19 -0.35
C GLN A 121 29.92 -28.45 0.87
N LYS A 122 30.23 -27.40 1.66
CA LYS A 122 31.09 -27.56 2.84
C LYS A 122 30.35 -28.26 3.98
N ASP A 123 29.10 -27.84 4.20
CA ASP A 123 28.29 -28.31 5.33
C ASP A 123 27.31 -29.41 4.90
N LEU A 124 27.25 -29.75 3.59
CA LEU A 124 26.31 -30.69 2.97
C LEU A 124 24.85 -30.38 3.33
N THR A 125 24.50 -29.10 3.46
CA THR A 125 23.17 -28.61 3.82
C THR A 125 22.61 -27.65 2.77
N PHE A 126 21.29 -27.57 2.69
CA PHE A 126 20.63 -26.50 1.95
C PHE A 126 20.51 -25.26 2.83
N GLN A 127 20.98 -24.13 2.34
CA GLN A 127 20.87 -22.84 2.98
C GLN A 127 19.96 -21.92 2.15
N PHE A 128 18.92 -21.39 2.78
CA PHE A 128 18.07 -20.39 2.13
C PHE A 128 18.81 -19.08 1.97
N VAL A 129 18.82 -18.57 0.72
CA VAL A 129 19.32 -17.24 0.40
C VAL A 129 18.10 -16.35 0.09
N PRO A 130 17.80 -15.36 0.96
CA PRO A 130 16.65 -14.49 0.78
C PRO A 130 16.79 -13.63 -0.47
N GLY A 131 15.70 -13.53 -1.24
CA GLY A 131 15.61 -12.66 -2.39
C GLY A 131 15.38 -11.19 -2.01
N PRO A 132 15.34 -10.29 -2.98
CA PRO A 132 15.15 -8.84 -2.77
C PRO A 132 13.81 -8.46 -2.13
N ILE A 133 12.83 -9.37 -2.10
CA ILE A 133 11.54 -9.14 -1.43
C ILE A 133 11.69 -8.96 0.08
N PHE A 134 12.77 -9.50 0.68
CA PHE A 134 13.05 -9.38 2.11
C PHE A 134 13.71 -8.03 2.43
N ALA A 135 12.93 -6.97 2.24
CA ALA A 135 13.30 -5.60 2.59
C ALA A 135 12.05 -4.82 3.05
N ASN A 136 12.27 -3.73 3.79
CA ASN A 136 11.17 -2.87 4.25
C ASN A 136 10.52 -2.14 3.08
N ILE A 137 11.33 -1.61 2.17
CA ILE A 137 10.88 -0.86 0.99
C ILE A 137 11.42 -1.54 -0.27
N VAL A 138 10.52 -2.04 -1.09
CA VAL A 138 10.84 -2.71 -2.35
C VAL A 138 10.33 -1.86 -3.51
N LEU A 139 11.23 -1.50 -4.44
CA LEU A 139 10.85 -0.95 -5.73
C LEU A 139 10.74 -2.11 -6.74
N ALA A 140 9.53 -2.42 -7.20
CA ALA A 140 9.29 -3.32 -8.31
C ALA A 140 9.15 -2.49 -9.60
N ASP A 141 10.26 -2.38 -10.35
CA ASP A 141 10.33 -1.49 -11.50
C ASP A 141 9.84 -2.19 -12.77
N GLU A 142 8.92 -1.54 -13.50
CA GLU A 142 8.30 -2.04 -14.74
C GLU A 142 7.59 -3.39 -14.56
N VAL A 143 6.73 -3.50 -13.54
CA VAL A 143 6.08 -4.76 -13.14
C VAL A 143 5.30 -5.44 -14.28
N ASN A 144 4.79 -4.67 -15.25
CA ASN A 144 4.11 -5.19 -16.43
C ASN A 144 5.04 -5.88 -17.45
N ARG A 145 6.36 -5.84 -17.28
CA ARG A 145 7.32 -6.60 -18.12
C ARG A 145 7.59 -8.01 -17.59
N ALA A 146 7.38 -8.24 -16.31
CA ALA A 146 7.51 -9.58 -15.74
C ALA A 146 6.40 -10.52 -16.23
N THR A 147 6.72 -11.81 -16.33
CA THR A 147 5.71 -12.82 -16.69
C THR A 147 4.59 -12.89 -15.64
N PRO A 148 3.37 -13.36 -15.99
CA PRO A 148 2.27 -13.50 -15.04
C PRO A 148 2.61 -14.33 -13.80
N ARG A 149 3.47 -15.36 -13.97
CA ARG A 149 3.94 -16.19 -12.87
C ARG A 149 4.80 -15.41 -11.88
N THR A 150 5.69 -14.58 -12.39
CA THR A 150 6.58 -13.73 -11.58
C THR A 150 5.80 -12.59 -10.92
N GLN A 151 4.85 -11.97 -11.64
CA GLN A 151 3.91 -11.00 -11.07
C GLN A 151 3.13 -11.61 -9.90
N SER A 152 2.61 -12.84 -10.06
CA SER A 152 1.84 -13.50 -9.01
C SER A 152 2.66 -13.71 -7.73
N ALA A 153 3.93 -14.06 -7.82
CA ALA A 153 4.80 -14.25 -6.65
C ALA A 153 5.00 -12.92 -5.88
N LEU A 154 5.25 -11.82 -6.60
CA LEU A 154 5.38 -10.50 -5.99
C LEU A 154 4.06 -10.07 -5.31
N LEU A 155 2.95 -10.23 -6.02
CA LEU A 155 1.65 -9.77 -5.57
C LEU A 155 1.10 -10.64 -4.43
N GLU A 156 1.43 -11.94 -4.38
CA GLU A 156 1.12 -12.80 -3.25
C GLU A 156 1.85 -12.31 -1.98
N ALA A 157 3.15 -12.05 -2.08
CA ALA A 157 3.92 -11.49 -0.98
C ALA A 157 3.34 -10.15 -0.47
N MET A 158 2.87 -9.28 -1.38
CA MET A 158 2.19 -8.04 -1.03
C MET A 158 0.88 -8.27 -0.27
N GLY A 159 0.10 -9.27 -0.66
CA GLY A 159 -1.20 -9.55 -0.04
C GLY A 159 -1.10 -10.22 1.33
N GLU A 160 -0.13 -11.11 1.49
CA GLU A 160 -0.02 -12.00 2.65
C GLU A 160 1.06 -11.55 3.65
N GLY A 161 1.96 -10.63 3.28
CA GLY A 161 3.11 -10.24 4.11
C GLY A 161 4.08 -11.38 4.39
N GLN A 162 4.07 -12.40 3.53
CA GLN A 162 4.91 -13.59 3.65
C GLN A 162 5.15 -14.24 2.29
N VAL A 163 6.15 -15.08 2.20
CA VAL A 163 6.45 -15.89 1.01
C VAL A 163 6.62 -17.35 1.40
N THR A 164 6.18 -18.26 0.54
CA THR A 164 6.39 -19.71 0.72
C THR A 164 7.39 -20.20 -0.30
N VAL A 165 8.55 -20.67 0.16
CA VAL A 165 9.61 -21.24 -0.68
C VAL A 165 9.90 -22.66 -0.20
N GLU A 166 9.82 -23.62 -1.12
CA GLU A 166 10.09 -25.04 -0.84
C GLU A 166 9.30 -25.60 0.37
N GLY A 167 8.02 -25.21 0.46
CA GLY A 167 7.14 -25.62 1.55
C GLY A 167 7.36 -24.93 2.90
N THR A 168 8.32 -24.01 2.98
CA THR A 168 8.57 -23.21 4.18
C THR A 168 8.04 -21.80 4.01
N THR A 169 7.10 -21.39 4.87
CA THR A 169 6.58 -20.01 4.91
C THR A 169 7.48 -19.11 5.72
N ARG A 170 7.83 -17.96 5.17
CA ARG A 170 8.70 -16.94 5.75
C ARG A 170 7.99 -15.60 5.77
N SER A 171 7.83 -15.01 6.95
CA SER A 171 7.24 -13.68 7.11
C SER A 171 8.19 -12.60 6.60
N LEU A 172 7.63 -11.54 6.06
CA LEU A 172 8.36 -10.34 5.69
C LEU A 172 8.40 -9.36 6.86
N ASP A 173 9.54 -8.67 7.03
CA ASP A 173 9.72 -7.71 8.12
C ASP A 173 8.81 -6.49 7.93
N LYS A 174 8.23 -6.01 9.03
CA LYS A 174 7.40 -4.80 9.02
C LYS A 174 8.26 -3.55 9.27
N PRO A 175 7.92 -2.40 8.67
CA PRO A 175 6.91 -2.27 7.60
C PRO A 175 7.39 -2.93 6.30
N PHE A 176 6.48 -3.59 5.59
CA PHE A 176 6.73 -4.09 4.24
C PHE A 176 5.95 -3.24 3.24
N PHE A 177 6.65 -2.53 2.38
CA PHE A 177 6.06 -1.58 1.46
C PHE A 177 6.64 -1.73 0.04
N VAL A 178 5.76 -1.96 -0.92
CA VAL A 178 6.13 -2.05 -2.33
C VAL A 178 5.70 -0.79 -3.06
N VAL A 179 6.65 -0.17 -3.74
CA VAL A 179 6.42 0.82 -4.79
C VAL A 179 6.59 0.10 -6.11
N ALA A 180 5.49 -0.22 -6.77
CA ALA A 180 5.55 -0.80 -8.12
C ALA A 180 5.49 0.31 -9.16
N THR A 181 6.19 0.12 -10.29
CA THR A 181 6.08 1.04 -11.42
C THR A 181 5.51 0.32 -12.63
N GLN A 182 4.72 1.03 -13.41
CA GLN A 182 4.18 0.57 -14.68
C GLN A 182 4.34 1.68 -15.73
N ASN A 183 4.80 1.31 -16.92
CA ASN A 183 4.76 2.21 -18.06
C ASN A 183 3.47 1.96 -18.86
N PRO A 184 2.51 2.91 -18.86
CA PRO A 184 1.22 2.70 -19.51
C PRO A 184 1.29 2.75 -21.04
N THR A 185 2.37 3.28 -21.63
CA THR A 185 2.52 3.45 -23.08
C THR A 185 3.29 2.31 -23.76
N GLU A 186 3.88 1.40 -22.98
CA GLU A 186 4.66 0.28 -23.51
C GLU A 186 3.77 -0.94 -23.67
N PHE A 187 3.32 -1.22 -24.93
CA PHE A 187 2.42 -2.33 -25.24
C PHE A 187 3.15 -3.58 -25.73
N HIS A 188 4.37 -3.43 -26.32
CA HIS A 188 5.12 -4.56 -26.84
C HIS A 188 5.94 -5.26 -25.77
N GLY A 189 5.76 -6.58 -25.64
CA GLY A 189 6.52 -7.39 -24.67
C GLY A 189 6.10 -7.17 -23.20
N THR A 190 4.87 -6.68 -22.98
CA THR A 190 4.32 -6.47 -21.63
C THR A 190 3.15 -7.39 -21.37
N TYR A 191 2.96 -7.71 -20.09
CA TYR A 191 1.83 -8.45 -19.55
C TYR A 191 1.04 -7.51 -18.63
N PRO A 192 -0.12 -6.99 -19.07
CA PRO A 192 -0.91 -6.10 -18.24
C PRO A 192 -1.33 -6.80 -16.95
N LEU A 193 -1.32 -6.05 -15.85
CA LEU A 193 -1.82 -6.56 -14.57
C LEU A 193 -3.34 -6.72 -14.66
N PRO A 194 -3.88 -7.91 -14.33
CA PRO A 194 -5.32 -8.09 -14.19
C PRO A 194 -5.88 -7.20 -13.08
N GLU A 195 -7.15 -6.84 -13.16
CA GLU A 195 -7.82 -5.98 -12.18
C GLU A 195 -7.76 -6.56 -10.76
N SER A 196 -7.86 -7.88 -10.61
CA SER A 196 -7.72 -8.57 -9.31
C SER A 196 -6.33 -8.40 -8.68
N GLN A 197 -5.33 -8.14 -9.49
CA GLN A 197 -3.96 -7.86 -9.06
C GLN A 197 -3.76 -6.36 -8.76
N LEU A 198 -4.36 -5.49 -9.58
CA LEU A 198 -4.38 -4.04 -9.32
C LEU A 198 -5.07 -3.71 -7.98
N ASP A 199 -6.03 -4.52 -7.57
CA ASP A 199 -6.73 -4.37 -6.27
C ASP A 199 -5.81 -4.57 -5.04
N ARG A 200 -4.56 -4.99 -5.21
CA ARG A 200 -3.58 -5.12 -4.11
C ARG A 200 -2.84 -3.81 -3.80
N PHE A 201 -2.86 -2.85 -4.71
CA PHE A 201 -2.28 -1.53 -4.48
C PHE A 201 -3.30 -0.63 -3.78
N VAL A 202 -2.95 -0.01 -2.67
CA VAL A 202 -3.86 0.90 -1.94
C VAL A 202 -4.21 2.12 -2.77
N LEU A 203 -3.26 2.63 -3.53
CA LEU A 203 -3.45 3.76 -4.45
C LEU A 203 -2.51 3.68 -5.65
N ALA A 204 -2.88 4.41 -6.71
CA ALA A 204 -2.02 4.69 -7.85
C ALA A 204 -1.82 6.20 -8.00
N ALA A 205 -0.62 6.58 -8.46
CA ALA A 205 -0.26 7.97 -8.68
C ALA A 205 0.62 8.11 -9.92
N GLU A 206 0.64 9.33 -10.47
CA GLU A 206 1.50 9.73 -11.59
C GLU A 206 2.40 10.86 -11.13
N MET A 207 3.71 10.74 -11.31
CA MET A 207 4.65 11.84 -11.05
C MET A 207 4.57 12.91 -12.14
N GLY A 208 4.31 12.50 -13.36
CA GLY A 208 4.29 13.35 -14.54
C GLY A 208 5.68 13.91 -14.89
N PRO A 209 5.83 14.55 -16.05
CA PRO A 209 7.07 15.22 -16.41
C PRO A 209 7.38 16.38 -15.45
N PRO A 210 8.65 16.73 -15.24
CA PRO A 210 8.99 17.94 -14.51
C PRO A 210 8.57 19.18 -15.30
N THR A 211 8.20 20.24 -14.60
CA THR A 211 8.12 21.58 -15.20
C THR A 211 9.53 22.09 -15.52
N ASP A 212 9.64 23.13 -16.35
CA ASP A 212 10.95 23.69 -16.70
C ASP A 212 11.72 24.16 -15.45
N ALA A 213 11.03 24.75 -14.48
CA ALA A 213 11.62 25.18 -13.22
C ALA A 213 12.12 23.99 -12.38
N GLU A 214 11.32 22.92 -12.26
CA GLU A 214 11.74 21.69 -11.59
C GLU A 214 12.93 21.03 -12.28
N ALA A 215 12.93 21.01 -13.63
CA ALA A 215 14.03 20.44 -14.41
C ALA A 215 15.34 21.21 -14.19
N LEU A 216 15.31 22.54 -14.22
CA LEU A 216 16.47 23.38 -13.93
C LEU A 216 17.00 23.14 -12.51
N GLU A 217 16.13 23.05 -11.54
CA GLU A 217 16.52 22.77 -10.15
C GLU A 217 17.13 21.37 -9.98
N VAL A 218 16.58 20.34 -10.66
CA VAL A 218 17.17 18.99 -10.67
C VAL A 218 18.56 19.01 -11.25
N LEU A 219 18.79 19.71 -12.36
CA LEU A 219 20.11 19.84 -12.97
C LEU A 219 21.11 20.53 -12.02
N ALA A 220 20.71 21.67 -11.43
CA ALA A 220 21.54 22.41 -10.48
C ALA A 220 21.94 21.57 -9.26
N ARG A 221 20.99 20.80 -8.68
CA ARG A 221 21.31 19.93 -7.54
C ARG A 221 22.29 18.81 -7.91
N ARG A 222 22.24 18.30 -9.15
CA ARG A 222 23.12 17.26 -9.64
C ARG A 222 24.55 17.71 -9.92
N GLU A 223 24.80 19.00 -10.11
CA GLU A 223 26.14 19.56 -10.27
C GLU A 223 27.03 19.31 -9.04
N HIS A 224 26.42 19.17 -7.85
CA HIS A 224 27.15 19.00 -6.59
C HIS A 224 27.21 17.55 -6.10
N GLY A 225 26.73 16.58 -6.91
CA GLY A 225 26.77 15.15 -6.58
C GLY A 225 25.41 14.47 -6.61
N ASP A 226 25.31 13.29 -5.99
CA ASP A 226 24.03 12.58 -5.86
C ASP A 226 23.32 12.98 -4.55
N PRO A 227 22.21 13.74 -4.61
CA PRO A 227 21.53 14.25 -3.43
C PRO A 227 21.07 13.14 -2.45
N ILE A 228 20.92 11.92 -2.95
CA ILE A 228 20.48 10.79 -2.11
C ILE A 228 21.62 10.28 -1.20
N ALA A 229 22.87 10.49 -1.60
CA ALA A 229 24.02 10.07 -0.79
C ALA A 229 24.14 10.87 0.52
N GLU A 230 23.60 12.09 0.55
CA GLU A 230 23.59 12.96 1.72
C GLU A 230 22.33 12.79 2.59
N LEU A 231 21.38 11.97 2.12
CA LEU A 231 20.13 11.76 2.84
C LEU A 231 20.36 10.83 4.02
N THR A 232 19.86 11.21 5.19
CA THR A 232 19.88 10.38 6.40
C THR A 232 18.47 10.09 6.89
N ALA A 233 18.30 9.04 7.66
CA ALA A 233 17.02 8.74 8.29
C ALA A 233 16.60 9.87 9.24
N VAL A 234 15.33 10.25 9.18
CA VAL A 234 14.72 11.25 10.07
C VAL A 234 13.70 10.64 11.02
N ILE A 235 13.26 9.44 10.72
CA ILE A 235 12.50 8.53 11.60
C ILE A 235 13.06 7.12 11.41
N ASP A 236 12.67 6.18 12.26
CA ASP A 236 13.02 4.77 12.13
C ASP A 236 11.81 3.90 11.75
N VAL A 237 12.06 2.62 11.47
CA VAL A 237 11.01 1.67 11.09
C VAL A 237 9.98 1.43 12.20
N THR A 238 10.35 1.61 13.48
CA THR A 238 9.45 1.48 14.62
C THR A 238 8.45 2.63 14.63
N GLU A 239 8.93 3.86 14.39
CA GLU A 239 8.06 5.04 14.26
C GLU A 239 7.09 4.91 13.06
N VAL A 240 7.50 4.23 11.96
CA VAL A 240 6.57 3.93 10.86
C VAL A 240 5.48 2.97 11.31
N ILE A 241 5.79 1.94 12.08
CA ILE A 241 4.79 1.00 12.64
C ILE A 241 3.83 1.76 13.57
N GLU A 242 4.35 2.63 14.43
CA GLU A 242 3.51 3.48 15.30
C GLU A 242 2.57 4.39 14.49
N LEU A 243 3.05 4.95 13.36
CA LEU A 243 2.22 5.73 12.43
C LEU A 243 1.12 4.87 11.79
N GLN A 244 1.42 3.63 11.40
CA GLN A 244 0.42 2.68 10.88
C GLN A 244 -0.63 2.35 11.92
N GLU A 245 -0.24 2.11 13.16
CA GLU A 245 -1.17 1.87 14.27
C GLU A 245 -2.00 3.12 14.60
N ALA A 246 -1.40 4.31 14.58
CA ALA A 246 -2.13 5.56 14.75
C ALA A 246 -3.16 5.78 13.65
N CYS A 247 -2.83 5.44 12.40
CA CYS A 247 -3.75 5.48 11.26
C CYS A 247 -5.01 4.61 11.51
N LEU A 248 -4.85 3.42 12.09
CA LEU A 248 -5.97 2.54 12.41
C LEU A 248 -6.93 3.15 13.44
N ARG A 249 -6.45 4.03 14.30
CA ARG A 249 -7.22 4.69 15.36
C ARG A 249 -7.94 5.95 14.91
N VAL A 250 -7.57 6.52 13.75
CA VAL A 250 -8.29 7.67 13.18
C VAL A 250 -9.74 7.32 12.91
N VAL A 251 -10.65 8.12 13.43
CA VAL A 251 -12.08 7.84 13.40
C VAL A 251 -12.69 8.14 12.03
N ALA A 252 -13.26 7.13 11.39
CA ALA A 252 -14.20 7.33 10.28
C ALA A 252 -15.63 7.27 10.84
N ALA A 253 -16.26 8.42 11.04
CA ALA A 253 -17.61 8.51 11.60
C ALA A 253 -18.63 7.71 10.75
N PRO A 254 -19.78 7.27 11.34
CA PRO A 254 -20.81 6.57 10.57
C PRO A 254 -21.26 7.31 9.30
N ALA A 255 -21.37 8.63 9.36
CA ALA A 255 -21.69 9.47 8.18
C ALA A 255 -20.64 9.34 7.06
N ILE A 256 -19.34 9.29 7.39
CA ILE A 256 -18.26 9.07 6.42
C ILE A 256 -18.36 7.68 5.78
N ARG A 257 -18.64 6.64 6.58
CA ARG A 257 -18.84 5.28 6.05
C ARG A 257 -20.06 5.19 5.14
N THR A 258 -21.15 5.88 5.48
CA THR A 258 -22.34 5.99 4.62
C THR A 258 -21.99 6.71 3.30
N TYR A 259 -21.20 7.79 3.36
CA TYR A 259 -20.74 8.51 2.18
C TYR A 259 -19.87 7.65 1.26
N LEU A 260 -18.94 6.85 1.84
CA LEU A 260 -18.14 5.88 1.09
C LEU A 260 -18.99 4.84 0.36
N VAL A 261 -19.99 4.27 1.05
CA VAL A 261 -20.92 3.30 0.43
C VAL A 261 -21.72 3.95 -0.69
N ALA A 262 -22.23 5.17 -0.48
CA ALA A 262 -22.96 5.93 -1.50
C ALA A 262 -22.08 6.21 -2.72
N LEU A 263 -20.80 6.57 -2.52
CA LEU A 263 -19.83 6.78 -3.61
C LEU A 263 -19.64 5.50 -4.43
N LEU A 264 -19.42 4.35 -3.79
CA LEU A 264 -19.25 3.07 -4.49
C LEU A 264 -20.52 2.65 -5.23
N GLN A 265 -21.71 2.93 -4.69
CA GLN A 265 -22.99 2.68 -5.35
C GLN A 265 -23.19 3.59 -6.56
N ALA A 266 -22.87 4.89 -6.44
CA ALA A 266 -22.95 5.85 -7.54
C ALA A 266 -22.02 5.44 -8.71
N ILE A 267 -20.80 5.00 -8.42
CA ILE A 267 -19.87 4.45 -9.43
C ILE A 267 -20.46 3.20 -10.09
N ARG A 268 -21.02 2.28 -9.31
CA ARG A 268 -21.62 1.04 -9.83
C ARG A 268 -22.84 1.28 -10.73
N ALA A 269 -23.58 2.34 -10.49
CA ALA A 269 -24.76 2.70 -11.26
C ALA A 269 -24.44 3.36 -12.62
N ARG A 270 -23.17 3.67 -12.89
CA ARG A 270 -22.74 4.29 -14.15
C ARG A 270 -22.75 3.27 -15.29
N GLU A 271 -23.35 3.63 -16.41
CA GLU A 271 -23.39 2.78 -17.61
C GLU A 271 -22.04 2.63 -18.31
N ASP A 272 -21.15 3.61 -18.13
CA ASP A 272 -19.80 3.62 -18.68
C ASP A 272 -18.79 2.80 -17.87
N VAL A 273 -19.19 2.24 -16.72
CA VAL A 273 -18.37 1.37 -15.88
C VAL A 273 -18.68 -0.10 -16.19
N LEU A 274 -17.70 -0.85 -16.69
CA LEU A 274 -17.78 -2.30 -16.92
C LEU A 274 -17.45 -3.09 -15.65
N LEU A 275 -16.38 -2.69 -14.95
CA LEU A 275 -15.95 -3.31 -13.71
C LEU A 275 -15.96 -2.24 -12.60
N PRO A 276 -16.91 -2.31 -11.67
CA PRO A 276 -17.00 -1.35 -10.58
C PRO A 276 -15.98 -1.68 -9.46
N ALA A 277 -15.63 -0.67 -8.67
CA ALA A 277 -14.80 -0.84 -7.49
C ALA A 277 -15.42 -1.83 -6.47
N SER A 278 -14.57 -2.67 -5.90
CA SER A 278 -14.93 -3.67 -4.88
C SER A 278 -15.11 -3.02 -3.50
N MET A 279 -15.70 -3.77 -2.52
CA MET A 279 -15.71 -3.33 -1.12
C MET A 279 -14.30 -3.18 -0.54
N ARG A 280 -13.31 -3.96 -1.01
CA ARG A 280 -11.91 -3.79 -0.64
C ARG A 280 -11.40 -2.41 -1.02
N SER A 281 -11.78 -1.91 -2.19
CA SER A 281 -11.47 -0.54 -2.64
C SER A 281 -12.03 0.52 -1.68
N GLY A 282 -13.23 0.31 -1.14
CA GLY A 282 -13.82 1.17 -0.11
C GLY A 282 -13.02 1.16 1.19
N VAL A 283 -12.55 -0.02 1.63
CA VAL A 283 -11.67 -0.14 2.81
C VAL A 283 -10.35 0.58 2.57
N TYR A 284 -9.75 0.46 1.39
CA TYR A 284 -8.53 1.18 1.06
C TYR A 284 -8.73 2.70 1.00
N LEU A 285 -9.86 3.16 0.46
CA LEU A 285 -10.18 4.59 0.45
C LEU A 285 -10.35 5.13 1.87
N GLN A 286 -11.00 4.37 2.76
CA GLN A 286 -11.08 4.75 4.18
C GLN A 286 -9.68 4.80 4.82
N ARG A 287 -8.83 3.79 4.59
CA ARG A 287 -7.46 3.75 5.14
C ARG A 287 -6.59 4.89 4.63
N ALA A 288 -6.63 5.17 3.33
CA ALA A 288 -5.90 6.29 2.75
C ALA A 288 -6.38 7.63 3.33
N ALA A 289 -7.70 7.79 3.54
CA ALA A 289 -8.27 8.98 4.16
C ALA A 289 -7.88 9.13 5.64
N GLN A 290 -7.79 8.03 6.38
CA GLN A 290 -7.28 8.01 7.75
C GLN A 290 -5.80 8.44 7.80
N ALA A 291 -4.96 7.90 6.91
CA ALA A 291 -3.56 8.32 6.78
C ALA A 291 -3.45 9.80 6.40
N TRP A 292 -4.30 10.29 5.49
CA TRP A 292 -4.33 11.70 5.12
C TRP A 292 -4.74 12.62 6.29
N ALA A 293 -5.72 12.21 7.07
CA ALA A 293 -6.12 12.95 8.26
C ALA A 293 -4.97 13.11 9.27
N LEU A 294 -4.10 12.10 9.43
CA LEU A 294 -2.89 12.19 10.25
C LEU A 294 -1.88 13.22 9.74
N PHE A 295 -1.70 13.36 8.42
CA PHE A 295 -0.87 14.44 7.86
C PHE A 295 -1.34 15.82 8.30
N GLU A 296 -2.65 15.98 8.42
CA GLU A 296 -3.30 17.24 8.85
C GLU A 296 -3.42 17.33 10.39
N GLY A 297 -2.81 16.42 11.14
CA GLY A 297 -2.84 16.40 12.61
C GLY A 297 -4.22 16.10 13.20
N ARG A 298 -5.11 15.47 12.45
CA ARG A 298 -6.49 15.14 12.85
C ARG A 298 -6.62 13.67 13.24
N ASP A 299 -7.48 13.38 14.20
CA ASP A 299 -7.89 12.04 14.63
C ASP A 299 -9.23 11.58 14.03
N PHE A 300 -9.74 12.32 13.04
CA PHE A 300 -10.96 12.00 12.31
C PHE A 300 -10.87 12.34 10.83
N VAL A 301 -11.61 11.57 10.02
CA VAL A 301 -11.70 11.73 8.56
C VAL A 301 -12.79 12.75 8.21
N LEU A 302 -12.48 13.62 7.24
CA LEU A 302 -13.43 14.56 6.62
C LEU A 302 -13.94 14.02 5.28
N PRO A 303 -15.13 14.46 4.81
CA PRO A 303 -15.59 14.14 3.45
C PRO A 303 -14.62 14.58 2.35
N ASP A 304 -13.92 15.69 2.57
CA ASP A 304 -12.95 16.22 1.61
C ASP A 304 -11.71 15.32 1.47
N ASP A 305 -11.31 14.58 2.52
CA ASP A 305 -10.27 13.56 2.43
C ASP A 305 -10.68 12.44 1.47
N ILE A 306 -11.95 12.00 1.57
CA ILE A 306 -12.51 10.99 0.68
C ILE A 306 -12.54 11.49 -0.77
N LYS A 307 -12.97 12.73 -1.00
CA LYS A 307 -13.01 13.34 -2.34
C LYS A 307 -11.62 13.44 -2.96
N LEU A 308 -10.64 13.91 -2.19
CA LEU A 308 -9.26 14.08 -2.63
C LEU A 308 -8.63 12.75 -3.06
N LEU A 309 -8.94 11.68 -2.32
CA LEU A 309 -8.33 10.37 -2.49
C LEU A 309 -9.13 9.41 -3.36
N ALA A 310 -10.37 9.77 -3.74
CA ALA A 310 -11.21 8.91 -4.59
C ALA A 310 -10.50 8.51 -5.90
N THR A 311 -9.95 9.46 -6.63
CA THR A 311 -9.25 9.17 -7.88
C THR A 311 -7.97 8.35 -7.68
N PRO A 312 -7.02 8.73 -6.82
CA PRO A 312 -5.82 7.92 -6.57
C PRO A 312 -6.11 6.48 -6.12
N VAL A 313 -7.18 6.28 -5.34
CA VAL A 313 -7.50 4.96 -4.79
C VAL A 313 -8.38 4.14 -5.74
N LEU A 314 -9.28 4.74 -6.50
CA LEU A 314 -10.30 4.00 -7.25
C LEU A 314 -10.00 3.88 -8.74
N ALA A 315 -9.38 4.89 -9.38
CA ALA A 315 -9.28 4.96 -10.83
C ALA A 315 -8.62 3.74 -11.47
N HIS A 316 -7.53 3.25 -10.88
CA HIS A 316 -6.75 2.12 -11.41
C HIS A 316 -7.45 0.75 -11.27
N ARG A 317 -8.59 0.70 -10.55
CA ARG A 317 -9.39 -0.50 -10.30
C ARG A 317 -10.66 -0.57 -11.13
N LEU A 318 -10.96 0.49 -11.86
CA LEU A 318 -12.20 0.59 -12.63
C LEU A 318 -11.99 0.17 -14.08
N GLY A 319 -12.76 -0.79 -14.53
CA GLY A 319 -12.86 -1.10 -15.95
C GLY A 319 -13.86 -0.16 -16.62
N MET A 320 -13.39 0.63 -17.60
CA MET A 320 -14.24 1.58 -18.32
C MET A 320 -14.71 1.03 -19.67
N ARG A 321 -15.91 1.37 -20.09
CA ARG A 321 -16.45 1.08 -21.42
C ARG A 321 -15.97 2.15 -22.41
N GLY A 322 -15.35 1.73 -23.49
CA GLY A 322 -14.90 2.66 -24.54
C GLY A 322 -13.63 3.43 -24.18
N ARG A 323 -13.55 4.70 -24.63
CA ARG A 323 -12.37 5.56 -24.43
C ARG A 323 -12.47 6.49 -23.22
N GLY A 324 -13.48 6.32 -22.36
CA GLY A 324 -13.66 7.14 -21.15
C GLY A 324 -12.53 6.93 -20.15
N ARG A 325 -12.15 7.99 -19.43
CA ARG A 325 -11.15 7.94 -18.36
C ARG A 325 -11.83 7.80 -17.01
N ALA A 326 -11.40 6.82 -16.23
CA ALA A 326 -11.89 6.60 -14.88
C ALA A 326 -11.73 7.83 -13.98
N SER A 327 -10.65 8.59 -14.15
CA SER A 327 -10.41 9.83 -13.39
C SER A 327 -11.41 10.94 -13.66
N GLU A 328 -11.84 11.11 -14.90
CA GLU A 328 -12.85 12.11 -15.31
C GLU A 328 -14.21 11.73 -14.72
N MET A 329 -14.63 10.48 -14.92
CA MET A 329 -15.86 9.94 -14.36
C MET A 329 -15.91 10.06 -12.82
N LEU A 330 -14.81 9.72 -12.14
CA LEU A 330 -14.73 9.84 -10.67
C LEU A 330 -14.87 11.30 -10.23
N THR A 331 -14.27 12.24 -10.95
CA THR A 331 -14.40 13.67 -10.65
C THR A 331 -15.86 14.12 -10.76
N GLU A 332 -16.60 13.69 -11.79
CA GLU A 332 -18.02 13.96 -11.93
C GLU A 332 -18.84 13.37 -10.77
N VAL A 333 -18.66 12.09 -10.48
CA VAL A 333 -19.41 11.39 -9.43
C VAL A 333 -19.15 12.00 -8.05
N VAL A 334 -17.89 12.29 -7.72
CA VAL A 334 -17.50 12.90 -6.45
C VAL A 334 -18.08 14.30 -6.30
N SER A 335 -18.13 15.07 -7.39
CA SER A 335 -18.69 16.43 -7.38
C SER A 335 -20.22 16.45 -7.25
N ALA A 336 -20.89 15.45 -7.83
CA ALA A 336 -22.34 15.34 -7.80
C ALA A 336 -22.89 14.73 -6.50
N LEU A 337 -22.05 13.98 -5.75
CA LEU A 337 -22.51 13.27 -4.55
C LEU A 337 -22.66 14.24 -3.37
N PRO A 338 -23.86 14.36 -2.76
CA PRO A 338 -24.09 15.24 -1.63
C PRO A 338 -23.32 14.81 -0.40
N ILE A 339 -22.73 15.77 0.31
CA ILE A 339 -22.04 15.53 1.57
C ILE A 339 -23.10 15.18 2.64
N PRO A 340 -22.96 14.07 3.37
CA PRO A 340 -23.89 13.76 4.43
C PRO A 340 -23.80 14.80 5.55
N PRO A 341 -24.92 15.18 6.17
CA PRO A 341 -24.88 16.08 7.32
C PRO A 341 -24.06 15.43 8.45
N LEU A 342 -22.97 16.07 8.84
CA LEU A 342 -22.20 15.68 10.02
C LEU A 342 -23.06 16.06 11.23
N ARG A 343 -23.78 15.11 11.81
CA ARG A 343 -24.46 15.34 13.09
C ARG A 343 -23.39 15.59 14.15
N GLN A 344 -23.42 16.77 14.72
CA GLN A 344 -22.70 17.06 15.97
C GLN A 344 -23.34 16.20 17.04
N HIS A 345 -22.56 15.32 17.65
CA HIS A 345 -22.93 14.64 18.91
C HIS A 345 -22.26 15.32 20.07
#